data_46a8bf21d6a6756eb0742e3505f542b9
#
_entry.id   46a8bf21d6a6756eb0742e3505f542b9
#
_cell.length_a   1.000
_cell.length_b   1.000
_cell.length_c   1.000
_cell.angle_alpha   90.00
_cell.angle_beta   90.00
_cell.angle_gamma   90.00
#
_symmetry.space_group_name_H-M   'P 1'
#
loop_
_entity.id
_entity.type
_entity.pdbx_description
1 polymer ?
#
loop_
_entity_poly.entity_id
_entity_poly.type
_entity_poly.pdbx_seq_one_letter_code
_entity_poly.pdbx_strand_id
1 'polypeptide(L)'
;TDFKAWDIYVSESNGLLDRPKMKTPVSVDWPDYHGEIVDLENKILQPREITLNCFMKANGKVDFVTKLNDFLDVFSRPNTQRLMVDIHPTKPLLYEVYNENGVAINKRWNDDLMVGTFTLKLKEPDPVKRIVRHQRLSNDTKTLTITLTSKKAVTIFWGDGTQTNDVYGTDVTASHEYTTDGIFYAIVAGVIEEIESFTTNGIIVWNKL
;
A
#
# COMPACT_ATOMS: atom_id res chain seq x y z
N THR A 1 -10.67 -5.47 -6.78
CA THR A 1 -10.92 -5.81 -8.20
C THR A 1 -9.57 -5.90 -8.92
N ASP A 2 -9.41 -6.88 -9.82
CA ASP A 2 -8.21 -7.03 -10.63
C ASP A 2 -8.22 -6.00 -11.79
N PHE A 3 -7.07 -5.45 -12.16
CA PHE A 3 -6.91 -4.55 -13.30
C PHE A 3 -7.45 -5.16 -14.60
N LYS A 4 -7.32 -6.48 -14.73
CA LYS A 4 -7.86 -7.24 -15.86
C LYS A 4 -9.38 -7.14 -16.00
N ALA A 5 -10.11 -6.84 -14.92
CA ALA A 5 -11.57 -6.65 -15.00
C ALA A 5 -11.96 -5.43 -15.85
N TRP A 6 -11.03 -4.49 -16.01
CA TRP A 6 -11.18 -3.33 -16.91
C TRP A 6 -10.35 -3.43 -18.18
N ASP A 7 -9.83 -4.64 -18.50
CA ASP A 7 -8.90 -4.87 -19.62
C ASP A 7 -7.65 -3.97 -19.57
N ILE A 8 -7.19 -3.68 -18.35
CA ILE A 8 -5.97 -2.91 -18.09
C ILE A 8 -4.85 -3.86 -17.70
N TYR A 9 -3.70 -3.66 -18.33
CA TYR A 9 -2.51 -4.46 -18.13
C TYR A 9 -1.31 -3.57 -17.83
N VAL A 10 -0.50 -3.97 -16.88
CA VAL A 10 0.75 -3.29 -16.55
C VAL A 10 1.87 -3.87 -17.40
N SER A 11 2.49 -3.02 -18.22
CA SER A 11 3.62 -3.40 -19.07
C SER A 11 4.95 -3.27 -18.32
N GLU A 12 5.03 -2.30 -17.40
CA GLU A 12 6.23 -2.03 -16.63
C GLU A 12 5.84 -1.44 -15.28
N SER A 13 6.61 -1.76 -14.24
CA SER A 13 6.42 -1.21 -12.90
C SER A 13 7.74 -0.81 -12.27
N ASN A 14 7.77 0.37 -11.64
CA ASN A 14 8.90 0.88 -10.88
C ASN A 14 8.44 1.23 -9.47
N GLY A 15 9.33 1.13 -8.49
CA GLY A 15 9.04 1.49 -7.10
C GLY A 15 8.43 0.39 -6.23
N LEU A 16 7.99 -0.74 -6.80
CA LEU A 16 7.40 -1.83 -6.02
C LEU A 16 8.41 -2.48 -5.07
N LEU A 17 9.63 -2.73 -5.53
CA LEU A 17 10.69 -3.39 -4.75
C LEU A 17 11.78 -2.41 -4.31
N ASP A 18 11.72 -1.16 -4.75
CA ASP A 18 12.72 -0.16 -4.44
C ASP A 18 12.62 0.24 -2.97
N ARG A 19 13.76 0.50 -2.36
CA ARG A 19 13.80 1.06 -1.01
C ARG A 19 13.55 2.56 -1.08
N PRO A 20 12.58 3.09 -0.33
CA PRO A 20 12.35 4.52 -0.25
C PRO A 20 13.59 5.27 0.23
N LYS A 21 13.77 6.49 -0.25
CA LYS A 21 14.86 7.35 0.19
C LYS A 21 14.70 7.72 1.66
N MET A 22 15.81 7.91 2.33
CA MET A 22 15.81 8.47 3.68
C MET A 22 15.38 9.95 3.62
N LYS A 23 14.60 10.41 4.59
CA LYS A 23 14.40 11.84 4.81
C LYS A 23 15.73 12.48 5.16
N THR A 24 15.89 13.74 4.82
CA THR A 24 17.10 14.50 5.19
C THR A 24 17.31 14.42 6.70
N PRO A 25 18.40 13.82 7.17
CA PRO A 25 18.68 13.72 8.60
C PRO A 25 19.04 15.10 9.16
N VAL A 26 18.98 15.22 10.47
CA VAL A 26 19.56 16.38 11.14
C VAL A 26 21.07 16.30 10.99
N SER A 27 21.67 17.35 10.43
CA SER A 27 23.13 17.47 10.31
C SER A 27 23.59 18.81 10.82
N VAL A 28 24.82 18.84 11.32
CA VAL A 28 25.50 20.07 11.78
C VAL A 28 26.86 20.12 11.11
N ASP A 29 27.09 21.21 10.39
CA ASP A 29 28.38 21.52 9.78
C ASP A 29 29.11 22.55 10.68
N TRP A 30 30.24 22.12 11.22
CA TRP A 30 31.08 22.96 12.09
C TRP A 30 32.27 23.50 11.27
N PRO A 31 32.56 24.82 11.35
CA PRO A 31 33.65 25.41 10.55
C PRO A 31 35.04 24.81 10.81
N ASP A 32 35.23 24.24 11.99
CA ASP A 32 36.53 23.67 12.41
C ASP A 32 36.58 22.14 12.26
N TYR A 33 35.59 21.53 11.58
CA TYR A 33 35.47 20.10 11.40
C TYR A 33 35.42 19.73 9.92
N HIS A 34 36.11 18.65 9.53
CA HIS A 34 35.98 18.13 8.18
C HIS A 34 34.67 17.36 7.99
N GLY A 35 33.84 17.81 7.04
CA GLY A 35 32.53 17.22 6.76
C GLY A 35 31.46 17.65 7.74
N GLU A 36 30.41 16.87 7.87
CA GLU A 36 29.25 17.16 8.73
C GLU A 36 29.00 16.05 9.73
N ILE A 37 28.45 16.39 10.89
CA ILE A 37 27.94 15.43 11.87
C ILE A 37 26.51 15.16 11.54
N VAL A 38 26.14 13.90 11.28
CA VAL A 38 24.81 13.49 10.83
C VAL A 38 24.20 12.55 11.87
N ASP A 39 22.98 12.81 12.29
CA ASP A 39 22.21 11.86 13.09
C ASP A 39 21.66 10.74 12.18
N LEU A 40 22.19 9.53 12.35
CA LEU A 40 21.82 8.33 11.60
C LEU A 40 21.22 7.25 12.50
N GLU A 41 21.00 7.53 13.79
CA GLU A 41 20.45 6.57 14.74
C GLU A 41 19.03 6.14 14.33
N ASN A 42 18.20 7.11 13.93
CA ASN A 42 16.81 6.89 13.55
C ASN A 42 16.59 7.24 12.06
N LYS A 43 16.76 6.26 11.18
CA LYS A 43 16.55 6.44 9.74
C LYS A 43 15.07 6.46 9.40
N ILE A 44 14.51 7.65 9.18
CA ILE A 44 13.13 7.84 8.73
C ILE A 44 13.10 7.92 7.20
N LEU A 45 12.16 7.20 6.59
CA LEU A 45 12.06 7.11 5.14
C LEU A 45 11.04 8.12 4.58
N GLN A 46 11.24 8.51 3.32
CA GLN A 46 10.26 9.25 2.54
C GLN A 46 9.14 8.32 2.08
N PRO A 47 7.95 8.84 1.72
CA PRO A 47 6.93 8.04 1.06
C PRO A 47 7.49 7.29 -0.16
N ARG A 48 6.96 6.10 -0.43
CA ARG A 48 7.31 5.32 -1.60
C ARG A 48 6.54 5.84 -2.81
N GLU A 49 7.24 6.00 -3.93
CA GLU A 49 6.61 6.30 -5.21
C GLU A 49 6.57 5.04 -6.07
N ILE A 50 5.39 4.71 -6.59
CA ILE A 50 5.16 3.57 -7.47
C ILE A 50 4.66 4.09 -8.80
N THR A 51 5.32 3.68 -9.88
CA THR A 51 4.93 4.05 -11.24
C THR A 51 4.57 2.79 -12.01
N LEU A 52 3.35 2.74 -12.56
CA LEU A 52 2.86 1.66 -13.38
C LEU A 52 2.58 2.18 -14.79
N ASN A 53 3.30 1.66 -15.77
CA ASN A 53 3.01 1.90 -17.17
C ASN A 53 1.95 0.91 -17.63
N CYS A 54 0.78 1.43 -17.96
CA CYS A 54 -0.40 0.64 -18.25
C CYS A 54 -0.81 0.76 -19.71
N PHE A 55 -1.38 -0.30 -20.26
CA PHE A 55 -2.14 -0.24 -21.49
C PHE A 55 -3.52 -0.87 -21.30
N MET A 56 -4.47 -0.39 -22.05
CA MET A 56 -5.86 -0.83 -22.02
C MET A 56 -6.34 -1.14 -23.42
N LYS A 57 -7.16 -2.20 -23.53
CA LYS A 57 -7.88 -2.56 -24.75
C LYS A 57 -9.38 -2.54 -24.46
N ALA A 58 -10.18 -2.10 -25.45
CA ALA A 58 -11.63 -2.09 -25.30
C ALA A 58 -12.30 -2.26 -26.66
N ASN A 59 -13.52 -2.78 -26.64
CA ASN A 59 -14.33 -3.00 -27.85
C ASN A 59 -15.13 -1.73 -28.15
N GLY A 60 -14.47 -0.79 -28.85
CA GLY A 60 -15.06 0.49 -29.24
C GLY A 60 -14.92 1.59 -28.20
N LYS A 61 -15.39 2.78 -28.60
CA LYS A 61 -15.20 4.05 -27.85
C LYS A 61 -15.92 4.07 -26.52
N VAL A 62 -17.16 3.60 -26.48
CA VAL A 62 -18.01 3.64 -25.28
C VAL A 62 -17.44 2.71 -24.20
N ASP A 63 -17.13 1.47 -24.56
CA ASP A 63 -16.53 0.49 -23.66
C ASP A 63 -15.21 1.00 -23.08
N PHE A 64 -14.38 1.63 -23.91
CA PHE A 64 -13.12 2.24 -23.47
C PHE A 64 -13.33 3.32 -22.40
N VAL A 65 -14.23 4.28 -22.67
CA VAL A 65 -14.48 5.40 -21.74
C VAL A 65 -15.09 4.88 -20.43
N THR A 66 -16.04 3.95 -20.50
CA THR A 66 -16.69 3.37 -19.32
C THR A 66 -15.68 2.66 -18.42
N LYS A 67 -14.93 1.70 -18.95
CA LYS A 67 -13.93 0.96 -18.17
C LYS A 67 -12.83 1.83 -17.60
N LEU A 68 -12.39 2.83 -18.38
CA LEU A 68 -11.37 3.77 -17.92
C LEU A 68 -11.86 4.62 -16.76
N ASN A 69 -13.07 5.17 -16.85
CA ASN A 69 -13.64 5.96 -15.77
C ASN A 69 -13.85 5.11 -14.52
N ASP A 70 -14.46 3.92 -14.64
CA ASP A 70 -14.66 3.00 -13.52
C ASP A 70 -13.33 2.63 -12.82
N PHE A 71 -12.26 2.47 -13.60
CA PHE A 71 -10.93 2.21 -13.06
C PHE A 71 -10.34 3.43 -12.32
N LEU A 72 -10.41 4.62 -12.92
CA LEU A 72 -9.86 5.83 -12.32
C LEU A 72 -10.65 6.26 -11.07
N ASP A 73 -11.95 6.00 -11.04
CA ASP A 73 -12.82 6.29 -9.90
C ASP A 73 -12.41 5.51 -8.65
N VAL A 74 -11.75 4.34 -8.78
CA VAL A 74 -11.19 3.63 -7.62
C VAL A 74 -10.19 4.50 -6.87
N PHE A 75 -9.34 5.23 -7.60
CA PHE A 75 -8.30 6.08 -7.01
C PHE A 75 -8.80 7.48 -6.61
N SER A 76 -10.05 7.81 -6.96
CA SER A 76 -10.72 9.06 -6.56
C SER A 76 -11.47 8.93 -5.22
N ARG A 77 -11.55 7.72 -4.66
CA ARG A 77 -12.20 7.47 -3.37
C ARG A 77 -11.39 8.08 -2.22
N PRO A 78 -12.06 8.50 -1.14
CA PRO A 78 -11.36 8.97 0.06
C PRO A 78 -10.47 7.87 0.65
N ASN A 79 -9.45 8.31 1.38
CA ASN A 79 -8.41 7.48 1.98
C ASN A 79 -7.49 6.78 0.95
N THR A 80 -6.56 5.99 1.45
CA THR A 80 -5.70 5.15 0.62
C THR A 80 -6.47 4.01 -0.02
N GLN A 81 -5.98 3.56 -1.17
CA GLN A 81 -6.50 2.39 -1.86
C GLN A 81 -5.46 1.27 -1.79
N ARG A 82 -5.92 0.03 -1.65
CA ARG A 82 -5.02 -1.11 -1.57
C ARG A 82 -4.58 -1.59 -2.96
N LEU A 83 -3.29 -1.49 -3.21
CA LEU A 83 -2.64 -2.14 -4.35
C LEU A 83 -2.05 -3.48 -3.87
N MET A 84 -2.51 -4.57 -4.46
CA MET A 84 -1.99 -5.91 -4.22
C MET A 84 -1.28 -6.41 -5.47
N VAL A 85 -0.04 -6.86 -5.33
CA VAL A 85 0.73 -7.50 -6.39
C VAL A 85 0.93 -8.96 -6.01
N ASP A 86 0.33 -9.85 -6.78
CA ASP A 86 0.41 -11.28 -6.55
C ASP A 86 1.72 -11.83 -7.11
N ILE A 87 2.69 -12.01 -6.23
CA ILE A 87 3.99 -12.64 -6.54
C ILE A 87 4.04 -14.09 -6.07
N HIS A 88 3.20 -14.46 -5.12
CA HIS A 88 3.09 -15.80 -4.56
C HIS A 88 1.74 -15.96 -3.84
N PRO A 89 1.06 -17.11 -3.94
CA PRO A 89 -0.28 -17.32 -3.37
C PRO A 89 -0.44 -17.00 -1.89
N THR A 90 0.63 -17.10 -1.10
CA THR A 90 0.60 -16.83 0.35
C THR A 90 1.39 -15.60 0.77
N LYS A 91 2.11 -14.96 -0.15
CA LYS A 91 3.00 -13.83 0.13
C LYS A 91 2.86 -12.73 -0.93
N PRO A 92 1.69 -12.11 -1.08
CA PRO A 92 1.54 -10.97 -1.97
C PRO A 92 2.32 -9.76 -1.45
N LEU A 93 2.67 -8.85 -2.36
CA LEU A 93 3.10 -7.49 -1.97
C LEU A 93 1.85 -6.62 -1.84
N LEU A 94 1.79 -5.84 -0.77
CA LEU A 94 0.64 -5.02 -0.42
C LEU A 94 1.09 -3.60 -0.14
N TYR A 95 0.37 -2.64 -0.72
CA TYR A 95 0.64 -1.21 -0.58
C TYR A 95 -0.66 -0.47 -0.32
N GLU A 96 -0.65 0.46 0.64
CA GLU A 96 -1.72 1.44 0.82
C GLU A 96 -1.32 2.71 0.08
N VAL A 97 -1.97 2.98 -1.03
CA VAL A 97 -1.55 4.01 -1.98
C VAL A 97 -2.65 5.01 -2.28
N TYR A 98 -2.27 6.18 -2.73
CA TYR A 98 -3.17 7.17 -3.32
C TYR A 98 -2.56 7.73 -4.60
N ASN A 99 -3.42 8.26 -5.47
CA ASN A 99 -2.99 8.96 -6.67
C ASN A 99 -2.96 10.46 -6.38
N GLU A 100 -1.77 11.07 -6.45
CA GLU A 100 -1.57 12.51 -6.24
C GLU A 100 -1.71 13.30 -7.56
N ASN A 101 -1.49 12.64 -8.68
CA ASN A 101 -1.41 13.28 -9.98
C ASN A 101 -2.56 12.83 -10.88
N GLY A 102 -2.99 13.72 -11.78
CA GLY A 102 -3.89 13.33 -12.85
C GLY A 102 -3.26 12.28 -13.78
N VAL A 103 -4.10 11.50 -14.46
CA VAL A 103 -3.67 10.48 -15.41
C VAL A 103 -3.89 10.98 -16.83
N ALA A 104 -2.80 11.16 -17.57
CA ALA A 104 -2.86 11.53 -18.99
C ALA A 104 -2.98 10.26 -19.85
N ILE A 105 -4.00 10.21 -20.71
CA ILE A 105 -4.29 9.07 -21.56
C ILE A 105 -3.83 9.33 -22.99
N ASN A 106 -2.93 8.51 -23.49
CA ASN A 106 -2.54 8.51 -24.88
C ASN A 106 -3.34 7.43 -25.64
N LYS A 107 -4.16 7.82 -26.62
CA LYS A 107 -5.10 6.95 -27.30
C LYS A 107 -5.30 7.32 -28.76
N ARG A 108 -5.72 6.34 -29.56
CA ARG A 108 -6.28 6.55 -30.90
C ARG A 108 -7.74 6.12 -30.93
N TRP A 109 -8.61 7.02 -31.36
CA TRP A 109 -10.03 6.70 -31.49
C TRP A 109 -10.25 5.68 -32.63
N ASN A 110 -10.93 4.60 -32.32
CA ASN A 110 -11.32 3.56 -33.26
C ASN A 110 -12.71 3.06 -32.83
N ASP A 111 -13.55 2.73 -33.81
CA ASP A 111 -14.90 2.24 -33.54
C ASP A 111 -14.93 0.77 -33.13
N ASP A 112 -13.98 -0.03 -33.63
CA ASP A 112 -13.92 -1.46 -33.34
C ASP A 112 -13.04 -1.78 -32.13
N LEU A 113 -11.73 -1.55 -32.22
CA LEU A 113 -10.77 -1.85 -31.16
C LEU A 113 -10.07 -0.57 -30.73
N MET A 114 -10.38 -0.13 -29.52
CA MET A 114 -9.69 0.99 -28.84
C MET A 114 -8.49 0.47 -28.06
N VAL A 115 -7.37 1.17 -28.21
CA VAL A 115 -6.17 0.95 -27.39
C VAL A 115 -5.73 2.29 -26.81
N GLY A 116 -5.42 2.30 -25.54
CA GLY A 116 -4.84 3.45 -24.86
C GLY A 116 -3.69 3.04 -23.96
N THR A 117 -2.78 3.97 -23.73
CA THR A 117 -1.67 3.82 -22.80
C THR A 117 -1.66 4.98 -21.82
N PHE A 118 -1.28 4.72 -20.60
CA PHE A 118 -1.16 5.74 -19.55
C PHE A 118 -0.16 5.30 -18.48
N THR A 119 0.33 6.27 -17.74
CA THR A 119 1.18 6.04 -16.58
C THR A 119 0.41 6.39 -15.32
N LEU A 120 0.24 5.41 -14.44
CA LEU A 120 -0.36 5.59 -13.11
C LEU A 120 0.77 5.80 -12.11
N LYS A 121 0.78 6.98 -11.47
CA LYS A 121 1.72 7.33 -10.42
C LYS A 121 1.02 7.27 -9.08
N LEU A 122 1.47 6.38 -8.23
CA LEU A 122 0.91 6.14 -6.92
C LEU A 122 1.94 6.47 -5.84
N LYS A 123 1.45 6.91 -4.70
CA LYS A 123 2.29 7.23 -3.55
C LYS A 123 1.81 6.46 -2.33
N GLU A 124 2.73 5.78 -1.67
CA GLU A 124 2.51 5.10 -0.41
C GLU A 124 3.06 5.96 0.73
N PRO A 125 2.21 6.51 1.61
CA PRO A 125 2.66 7.43 2.66
C PRO A 125 3.55 6.74 3.71
N ASP A 126 3.21 5.51 4.09
CA ASP A 126 3.92 4.71 5.09
C ASP A 126 4.62 3.51 4.44
N PRO A 127 5.86 3.70 3.96
CA PRO A 127 6.51 2.68 3.12
C PRO A 127 7.06 1.49 3.90
N VAL A 128 7.11 1.57 5.24
CA VAL A 128 7.59 0.48 6.11
C VAL A 128 6.40 -0.10 6.85
N LYS A 129 6.23 -1.43 6.72
CA LYS A 129 5.03 -2.08 7.24
C LYS A 129 5.27 -3.54 7.59
N ARG A 130 4.43 -4.06 8.49
CA ARG A 130 4.28 -5.48 8.78
C ARG A 130 2.96 -5.96 8.20
N ILE A 131 2.94 -7.16 7.62
CA ILE A 131 1.74 -7.71 6.98
C ILE A 131 1.35 -8.99 7.69
N VAL A 132 0.09 -9.06 8.10
CA VAL A 132 -0.54 -10.19 8.78
C VAL A 132 -1.67 -10.73 7.91
N ARG A 133 -1.63 -12.01 7.58
CA ARG A 133 -2.70 -12.73 6.89
C ARG A 133 -3.67 -13.30 7.91
N HIS A 134 -4.94 -13.08 7.70
CA HIS A 134 -6.02 -13.69 8.45
C HIS A 134 -6.99 -14.38 7.50
N GLN A 135 -7.53 -15.54 7.92
CA GLN A 135 -8.53 -16.27 7.16
C GLN A 135 -9.79 -16.42 7.99
N ARG A 136 -10.88 -15.82 7.55
CA ARG A 136 -12.21 -16.05 8.09
C ARG A 136 -12.88 -17.18 7.33
N LEU A 137 -13.29 -18.22 8.05
CA LEU A 137 -14.02 -19.40 7.53
C LEU A 137 -15.41 -19.53 8.15
N SER A 138 -15.61 -18.94 9.34
CA SER A 138 -16.84 -19.00 10.12
C SER A 138 -16.89 -17.88 11.15
N ASN A 139 -17.94 -17.81 11.92
CA ASN A 139 -18.04 -16.87 13.05
C ASN A 139 -16.97 -17.08 14.12
N ASP A 140 -16.44 -18.29 14.29
CA ASP A 140 -15.38 -18.56 15.26
C ASP A 140 -14.03 -18.00 14.84
N THR A 141 -13.84 -17.79 13.54
CA THR A 141 -12.61 -17.21 12.95
C THR A 141 -12.79 -15.79 12.44
N LYS A 142 -13.86 -15.10 12.84
CA LYS A 142 -14.17 -13.76 12.32
C LYS A 142 -13.22 -12.65 12.80
N THR A 143 -12.57 -12.84 13.97
CA THR A 143 -11.83 -11.76 14.63
C THR A 143 -10.33 -11.92 14.43
N LEU A 144 -9.70 -10.90 13.88
CA LEU A 144 -8.25 -10.72 13.92
C LEU A 144 -7.90 -9.84 15.10
N THR A 145 -6.95 -10.29 15.91
CA THR A 145 -6.43 -9.55 17.07
C THR A 145 -4.94 -9.31 16.90
N ILE A 146 -4.51 -8.09 17.15
CA ILE A 146 -3.12 -7.66 17.15
C ILE A 146 -2.85 -6.98 18.49
N THR A 147 -1.88 -7.49 19.25
CA THR A 147 -1.42 -6.87 20.50
C THR A 147 0.02 -6.43 20.32
N LEU A 148 0.32 -5.19 20.68
CA LEU A 148 1.65 -4.62 20.51
C LEU A 148 2.03 -3.70 21.67
N THR A 149 3.34 -3.56 21.88
CA THR A 149 3.94 -2.51 22.69
C THR A 149 4.77 -1.62 21.77
N SER A 150 4.43 -0.34 21.71
CA SER A 150 5.14 0.64 20.88
C SER A 150 5.06 2.03 21.51
N LYS A 151 6.16 2.77 21.48
CA LYS A 151 6.21 4.18 21.89
C LYS A 151 5.72 5.13 20.80
N LYS A 152 5.71 4.67 19.57
CA LYS A 152 5.24 5.44 18.40
C LYS A 152 3.92 4.90 17.92
N ALA A 153 3.05 5.80 17.49
CA ALA A 153 1.77 5.44 16.93
C ALA A 153 1.96 4.70 15.59
N VAL A 154 1.18 3.63 15.41
CA VAL A 154 1.05 2.88 14.16
C VAL A 154 -0.40 2.89 13.72
N THR A 155 -0.63 2.75 12.42
CA THR A 155 -1.96 2.58 11.82
C THR A 155 -2.12 1.14 11.36
N ILE A 156 -3.27 0.55 11.67
CA ILE A 156 -3.63 -0.80 11.23
C ILE A 156 -4.71 -0.69 10.16
N PHE A 157 -4.38 -1.05 8.93
CA PHE A 157 -5.34 -1.20 7.83
C PHE A 157 -5.80 -2.65 7.78
N TRP A 158 -7.07 -2.92 8.03
CA TRP A 158 -7.59 -4.29 8.20
C TRP A 158 -7.75 -5.08 6.90
N GLY A 159 -7.86 -4.38 5.76
CA GLY A 159 -7.91 -5.04 4.45
C GLY A 159 -9.30 -5.19 3.86
N ASP A 160 -10.30 -4.70 4.54
CA ASP A 160 -11.68 -4.58 4.08
C ASP A 160 -12.11 -3.13 3.83
N GLY A 161 -11.13 -2.20 3.82
CA GLY A 161 -11.35 -0.77 3.68
C GLY A 161 -11.46 -0.03 5.01
N THR A 162 -11.39 -0.73 6.13
CA THR A 162 -11.37 -0.14 7.47
C THR A 162 -9.95 -0.03 8.03
N GLN A 163 -9.77 0.89 8.99
CA GLN A 163 -8.48 1.10 9.65
C GLN A 163 -8.66 1.51 11.10
N THR A 164 -7.63 1.28 11.91
CA THR A 164 -7.49 1.78 13.26
C THR A 164 -6.22 2.61 13.34
N ASN A 165 -6.38 3.89 13.67
CA ASN A 165 -5.27 4.84 13.79
C ASN A 165 -4.78 4.92 15.23
N ASP A 166 -3.56 5.47 15.39
CA ASP A 166 -2.99 5.87 16.67
C ASP A 166 -2.90 4.72 17.71
N VAL A 167 -2.51 3.53 17.25
CA VAL A 167 -2.28 2.38 18.12
C VAL A 167 -0.87 2.49 18.69
N TYR A 168 -0.76 2.77 20.01
CA TYR A 168 0.52 2.86 20.73
C TYR A 168 0.29 2.65 22.24
N GLY A 169 1.33 2.28 22.97
CA GLY A 169 1.30 2.02 24.41
C GLY A 169 1.89 0.67 24.76
N THR A 170 1.67 0.20 25.97
CA THR A 170 2.14 -1.09 26.48
C THR A 170 1.01 -2.12 26.39
N ASP A 171 1.27 -3.24 25.71
CA ASP A 171 0.33 -4.37 25.50
C ASP A 171 -1.07 -3.93 25.01
N VAL A 172 -1.07 -2.94 24.11
CA VAL A 172 -2.31 -2.43 23.50
C VAL A 172 -2.84 -3.44 22.51
N THR A 173 -4.11 -3.80 22.66
CA THR A 173 -4.79 -4.75 21.80
C THR A 173 -5.77 -4.02 20.87
N ALA A 174 -5.57 -4.17 19.57
CA ALA A 174 -6.51 -3.79 18.53
C ALA A 174 -7.15 -5.06 17.94
N SER A 175 -8.46 -5.05 17.76
CA SER A 175 -9.22 -6.17 17.18
C SER A 175 -10.18 -5.70 16.12
N HIS A 176 -10.40 -6.53 15.12
CA HIS A 176 -11.33 -6.28 14.03
C HIS A 176 -12.11 -7.53 13.67
N GLU A 177 -13.43 -7.37 13.46
CA GLU A 177 -14.31 -8.45 13.06
C GLU A 177 -14.66 -8.33 11.57
N TYR A 178 -14.26 -9.33 10.79
CA TYR A 178 -14.64 -9.42 9.39
C TYR A 178 -16.07 -9.97 9.26
N THR A 179 -16.86 -9.39 8.37
CA THR A 179 -18.27 -9.75 8.15
C THR A 179 -18.45 -10.84 7.11
N THR A 180 -17.50 -11.00 6.19
CA THR A 180 -17.56 -11.95 5.06
C THR A 180 -16.43 -12.98 5.15
N ASP A 181 -16.68 -14.20 4.68
CA ASP A 181 -15.65 -15.21 4.60
C ASP A 181 -14.62 -14.86 3.54
N GLY A 182 -13.37 -15.18 3.81
CA GLY A 182 -12.28 -14.86 2.88
C GLY A 182 -10.91 -14.77 3.54
N ILE A 183 -9.94 -14.38 2.73
CA ILE A 183 -8.56 -14.12 3.15
C ILE A 183 -8.37 -12.61 3.20
N PHE A 184 -7.98 -12.12 4.35
CA PHE A 184 -7.69 -10.71 4.59
C PHE A 184 -6.22 -10.53 4.93
N TYR A 185 -5.68 -9.38 4.57
CA TYR A 185 -4.32 -9.00 4.89
C TYR A 185 -4.36 -7.68 5.66
N ALA A 186 -4.07 -7.73 6.94
CA ALA A 186 -3.88 -6.53 7.73
C ALA A 186 -2.47 -5.97 7.53
N ILE A 187 -2.38 -4.65 7.39
CA ILE A 187 -1.12 -3.93 7.28
C ILE A 187 -0.94 -3.08 8.55
N VAL A 188 0.14 -3.28 9.27
CA VAL A 188 0.58 -2.42 10.37
C VAL A 188 1.65 -1.51 9.82
N ALA A 189 1.35 -0.23 9.69
CA ALA A 189 2.19 0.78 9.06
C ALA A 189 2.60 1.88 10.06
N GLY A 190 3.72 2.53 9.79
CA GLY A 190 4.33 3.55 10.63
C GLY A 190 5.76 3.20 11.03
N VAL A 191 6.20 3.65 12.20
CA VAL A 191 7.56 3.37 12.71
C VAL A 191 7.57 1.99 13.39
N ILE A 192 7.44 0.94 12.58
CA ILE A 192 7.33 -0.45 13.07
C ILE A 192 8.60 -0.96 13.75
N GLU A 193 9.73 -0.29 13.54
CA GLU A 193 11.00 -0.57 14.22
C GLU A 193 10.94 -0.28 15.73
N GLU A 194 10.05 0.62 16.16
CA GLU A 194 9.82 0.97 17.56
C GLU A 194 8.81 0.03 18.26
N ILE A 195 8.35 -1.01 17.57
CA ILE A 195 7.50 -2.02 18.17
C ILE A 195 8.36 -3.00 18.97
N GLU A 196 8.29 -2.90 20.30
CA GLU A 196 9.04 -3.73 21.25
C GLU A 196 8.49 -5.17 21.34
N SER A 197 7.16 -5.31 21.30
CA SER A 197 6.47 -6.60 21.28
C SER A 197 5.34 -6.62 20.27
N PHE A 198 5.10 -7.77 19.65
CA PHE A 198 4.03 -7.94 18.67
C PHE A 198 3.50 -9.37 18.69
N THR A 199 2.23 -9.53 18.99
CA THR A 199 1.54 -10.82 18.94
C THR A 199 0.23 -10.71 18.16
N THR A 200 -0.18 -11.79 17.50
CA THR A 200 -1.41 -11.84 16.71
C THR A 200 -1.90 -13.28 16.59
N ASN A 201 -3.20 -13.46 16.44
CA ASN A 201 -3.79 -14.75 16.06
C ASN A 201 -3.76 -15.00 14.54
N GLY A 202 -3.29 -14.04 13.73
CA GLY A 202 -3.04 -14.18 12.29
C GLY A 202 -1.65 -14.74 12.00
N ILE A 203 -1.34 -14.89 10.71
CA ILE A 203 -0.04 -15.36 10.22
C ILE A 203 0.75 -14.15 9.72
N ILE A 204 1.92 -13.90 10.29
CA ILE A 204 2.80 -12.85 9.80
C ILE A 204 3.39 -13.29 8.45
N VAL A 205 3.04 -12.57 7.40
CA VAL A 205 3.52 -12.80 6.02
C VAL A 205 4.84 -12.07 5.79
N TRP A 206 4.89 -10.80 6.20
CA TRP A 206 6.06 -9.96 6.13
C TRP A 206 6.29 -9.24 7.45
N ASN A 207 7.43 -9.50 8.09
CA ASN A 207 7.81 -8.76 9.30
C ASN A 207 8.13 -7.31 9.00
N LYS A 208 8.73 -7.07 7.83
CA LYS A 208 9.08 -5.74 7.33
C LYS A 208 9.12 -5.80 5.80
N LEU A 209 8.30 -4.98 5.14
CA LEU A 209 8.26 -4.82 3.70
C LEU A 209 8.57 -3.38 3.33
#